data_ef6e5680b10d9c4d1d93c1721055d561
#
_entry.id   ef6e5680b10d9c4d1d93c1721055d561
#
_cell.length_a   1.000
_cell.length_b   1.000
_cell.length_c   1.000
_cell.angle_alpha   90.00
_cell.angle_beta   90.00
_cell.angle_gamma   90.00
#
_symmetry.space_group_name_H-M   'P 1'
#
loop_
_entity.id
_entity.type
_entity.pdbx_description
1 polymer ?
#
loop_
_entity_poly.entity_id
_entity_poly.type
_entity_poly.pdbx_seq_one_letter_code
_entity_poly.pdbx_strand_id
1 'polypeptide(L)'
;MYLKKAMIIQLFCILVLVSCQRNDIEVFNGSNTNINDLNGNWILINYWADWCAPCIKEIPELNDFAAENKNIKVYTFNFDELEIDDLKPIAKKFNIKVPSLVTHPRDIWGIATPPAVPATYFINPNGEIAVSLFRPQTKDSLNKIYIELKNTI
;
A
#
# COMPACT_ATOMS: atom_id res chain seq x y z
N MET A 1 21.30 26.08 43.62
CA MET A 1 21.54 24.66 43.32
C MET A 1 20.29 23.96 42.80
N TYR A 2 19.10 24.31 43.29
CA TYR A 2 17.80 23.70 42.85
C TYR A 2 17.35 24.09 41.44
N LEU A 3 17.58 25.32 40.97
CA LEU A 3 17.18 25.77 39.63
C LEU A 3 17.91 25.01 38.52
N LYS A 4 19.20 24.69 38.69
CA LYS A 4 19.97 23.90 37.70
C LYS A 4 19.49 22.44 37.60
N LYS A 5 19.06 21.85 38.75
CA LYS A 5 18.49 20.49 38.75
C LYS A 5 17.11 20.43 38.07
N ALA A 6 16.26 21.43 38.30
CA ALA A 6 14.94 21.53 37.67
C ALA A 6 15.06 21.68 36.13
N MET A 7 16.02 22.51 35.68
CA MET A 7 16.26 22.71 34.22
C MET A 7 16.80 21.47 33.53
N ILE A 8 17.64 20.67 34.20
CA ILE A 8 18.16 19.40 33.64
C ILE A 8 17.06 18.34 33.57
N ILE A 9 16.18 18.27 34.57
CA ILE A 9 15.03 17.32 34.55
C ILE A 9 14.04 17.69 33.43
N GLN A 10 13.79 18.99 33.22
CA GLN A 10 12.91 19.48 32.19
C GLN A 10 13.49 19.23 30.77
N LEU A 11 14.81 19.37 30.61
CA LEU A 11 15.49 19.05 29.35
C LEU A 11 15.50 17.53 29.04
N PHE A 12 15.60 16.70 30.09
CA PHE A 12 15.57 15.22 29.93
C PHE A 12 14.15 14.72 29.62
N CYS A 13 13.09 15.34 30.14
CA CYS A 13 11.71 15.00 29.76
C CYS A 13 11.38 15.35 28.31
N ILE A 14 11.99 16.37 27.71
CA ILE A 14 11.75 16.75 26.31
C ILE A 14 12.43 15.76 25.35
N LEU A 15 13.53 15.12 25.75
CA LEU A 15 14.26 14.15 24.92
C LEU A 15 13.53 12.79 24.79
N VAL A 16 12.60 12.47 25.69
CA VAL A 16 11.90 11.17 25.69
C VAL A 16 10.68 11.12 24.76
N LEU A 17 10.28 12.27 24.17
CA LEU A 17 9.12 12.36 23.29
C LEU A 17 9.46 12.21 21.79
N VAL A 18 10.68 11.83 21.43
CA VAL A 18 10.95 11.33 20.09
C VAL A 18 10.39 9.92 20.01
N SER A 19 9.09 9.82 19.84
CA SER A 19 8.42 8.58 19.45
C SER A 19 9.03 8.17 18.10
N CYS A 20 9.88 7.16 18.13
CA CYS A 20 10.36 6.50 16.91
C CYS A 20 9.11 5.88 16.28
N GLN A 21 8.53 6.53 15.27
CA GLN A 21 7.48 5.94 14.46
C GLN A 21 8.08 4.71 13.78
N ARG A 22 7.67 3.52 14.23
CA ARG A 22 8.06 2.27 13.56
C ARG A 22 7.36 2.21 12.21
N ASN A 23 8.15 2.07 11.15
CA ASN A 23 7.65 1.63 9.86
C ASN A 23 7.48 0.11 9.95
N ASP A 24 6.26 -0.33 10.20
CA ASP A 24 5.88 -1.73 10.41
C ASP A 24 5.25 -2.37 9.14
N ILE A 25 5.13 -1.58 8.07
CA ILE A 25 4.68 -2.03 6.75
C ILE A 25 5.88 -2.00 5.79
N GLU A 26 6.34 -3.18 5.41
CA GLU A 26 7.46 -3.35 4.50
C GLU A 26 6.99 -3.24 3.05
N VAL A 27 7.75 -2.47 2.24
CA VAL A 27 7.40 -2.15 0.85
C VAL A 27 8.62 -2.33 -0.06
N PHE A 28 8.50 -3.21 -1.04
CA PHE A 28 9.48 -3.34 -2.11
C PHE A 28 9.27 -2.25 -3.17
N ASN A 29 10.35 -1.68 -3.69
CA ASN A 29 10.36 -0.60 -4.69
C ASN A 29 9.60 0.66 -4.25
N GLY A 30 9.62 0.93 -2.93
CA GLY A 30 9.02 2.09 -2.30
C GLY A 30 9.64 2.33 -0.93
N SER A 31 9.14 3.32 -0.22
CA SER A 31 9.53 3.55 1.17
C SER A 31 8.65 2.72 2.10
N ASN A 32 9.25 2.08 3.10
CA ASN A 32 8.49 1.46 4.19
C ASN A 32 7.61 2.53 4.85
N THR A 33 6.45 2.11 5.30
CA THR A 33 5.43 3.01 5.84
C THR A 33 4.81 2.43 7.12
N ASN A 34 3.84 3.11 7.68
CA ASN A 34 3.04 2.62 8.80
C ASN A 34 1.56 2.96 8.57
N ILE A 35 0.68 2.38 9.37
CA ILE A 35 -0.76 2.56 9.20
C ILE A 35 -1.20 4.02 9.37
N ASN A 36 -0.53 4.80 10.21
CA ASN A 36 -0.88 6.21 10.42
C ASN A 36 -0.60 7.07 9.18
N ASP A 37 0.45 6.74 8.41
CA ASP A 37 0.80 7.43 7.15
C ASP A 37 -0.17 7.04 6.02
N LEU A 38 -0.84 5.90 6.14
CA LEU A 38 -1.84 5.42 5.19
C LEU A 38 -3.25 5.93 5.49
N ASN A 39 -3.58 6.17 6.76
CA ASN A 39 -4.86 6.71 7.19
C ASN A 39 -5.15 8.06 6.53
N GLY A 40 -6.40 8.30 6.19
CA GLY A 40 -6.83 9.52 5.50
C GLY A 40 -6.56 9.52 3.99
N ASN A 41 -5.93 8.47 3.45
CA ASN A 41 -5.71 8.31 2.03
C ASN A 41 -6.60 7.22 1.43
N TRP A 42 -6.97 7.40 0.16
CA TRP A 42 -7.44 6.29 -0.66
C TRP A 42 -6.26 5.36 -0.97
N ILE A 43 -6.52 4.05 -0.93
CA ILE A 43 -5.51 3.02 -1.22
C ILE A 43 -6.10 2.04 -2.22
N LEU A 44 -5.29 1.65 -3.21
CA LEU A 44 -5.57 0.56 -4.11
C LEU A 44 -4.54 -0.52 -3.90
N ILE A 45 -4.98 -1.77 -3.73
CA ILE A 45 -4.13 -2.96 -3.66
C ILE A 45 -4.53 -3.90 -4.76
N ASN A 46 -3.56 -4.26 -5.63
CA ASN A 46 -3.74 -5.25 -6.67
C ASN A 46 -2.97 -6.52 -6.33
N TYR A 47 -3.69 -7.63 -6.17
CA TYR A 47 -3.14 -8.97 -6.00
C TYR A 47 -2.84 -9.58 -7.36
N TRP A 48 -1.62 -10.06 -7.54
CA TRP A 48 -1.14 -10.64 -8.79
C TRP A 48 -0.21 -11.82 -8.54
N ALA A 49 0.06 -12.62 -9.59
CA ALA A 49 1.10 -13.66 -9.57
C ALA A 49 1.78 -13.74 -10.94
N ASP A 50 3.00 -14.25 -11.00
CA ASP A 50 3.79 -14.37 -12.23
C ASP A 50 3.26 -15.45 -13.20
N TRP A 51 2.56 -16.44 -12.67
CA TRP A 51 1.84 -17.46 -13.45
C TRP A 51 0.47 -17.01 -13.95
N CYS A 52 -0.03 -15.85 -13.50
CA CYS A 52 -1.34 -15.32 -13.86
C CYS A 52 -1.26 -14.46 -15.13
N ALA A 53 -1.50 -15.05 -16.27
CA ALA A 53 -1.44 -14.34 -17.57
C ALA A 53 -2.33 -13.09 -17.66
N PRO A 54 -3.60 -13.07 -17.14
CA PRO A 54 -4.40 -11.85 -17.12
C PRO A 54 -3.82 -10.78 -16.17
N CYS A 55 -3.17 -11.16 -15.05
CA CYS A 55 -2.50 -10.21 -14.16
C CYS A 55 -1.36 -9.49 -14.88
N ILE A 56 -0.55 -10.23 -15.63
CA ILE A 56 0.58 -9.66 -16.38
C ILE A 56 0.11 -8.65 -17.43
N LYS A 57 -1.04 -8.91 -18.07
CA LYS A 57 -1.64 -7.97 -19.03
C LYS A 57 -2.19 -6.70 -18.37
N GLU A 58 -2.60 -6.76 -17.10
CA GLU A 58 -3.12 -5.65 -16.34
C GLU A 58 -2.00 -4.72 -15.81
N ILE A 59 -0.77 -5.20 -15.62
CA ILE A 59 0.34 -4.43 -15.05
C ILE A 59 0.58 -3.07 -15.74
N PRO A 60 0.63 -2.96 -17.08
CA PRO A 60 0.76 -1.65 -17.74
C PRO A 60 -0.35 -0.67 -17.39
N GLU A 61 -1.60 -1.15 -17.36
CA GLU A 61 -2.79 -0.37 -17.00
C GLU A 61 -2.70 0.17 -15.56
N LEU A 62 -2.25 -0.69 -14.63
CA LEU A 62 -2.05 -0.33 -13.24
C LEU A 62 -0.91 0.68 -13.06
N ASN A 63 0.21 0.51 -13.77
CA ASN A 63 1.31 1.46 -13.78
C ASN A 63 0.85 2.85 -14.24
N ASP A 64 0.07 2.90 -15.33
CA ASP A 64 -0.43 4.15 -15.92
C ASP A 64 -1.46 4.81 -14.99
N PHE A 65 -2.37 4.03 -14.39
CA PHE A 65 -3.30 4.52 -13.37
C PHE A 65 -2.56 5.17 -12.19
N ALA A 66 -1.54 4.49 -11.65
CA ALA A 66 -0.74 5.00 -10.54
C ALA A 66 0.07 6.25 -10.92
N ALA A 67 0.53 6.33 -12.18
CA ALA A 67 1.25 7.49 -12.69
C ALA A 67 0.35 8.73 -12.79
N GLU A 68 -0.91 8.57 -13.17
CA GLU A 68 -1.87 9.66 -13.35
C GLU A 68 -2.53 10.10 -12.02
N ASN A 69 -2.71 9.18 -11.07
CA ASN A 69 -3.48 9.43 -9.84
C ASN A 69 -2.59 9.54 -8.59
N LYS A 70 -2.03 10.73 -8.32
CA LYS A 70 -1.12 10.93 -7.17
C LYS A 70 -1.85 11.06 -5.81
N ASN A 71 -3.17 11.18 -5.83
CA ASN A 71 -4.00 11.32 -4.62
C ASN A 71 -4.54 9.99 -4.09
N ILE A 72 -4.12 8.89 -4.67
CA ILE A 72 -4.37 7.53 -4.19
C ILE A 72 -3.04 6.80 -4.03
N LYS A 73 -2.88 6.07 -2.95
CA LYS A 73 -1.73 5.19 -2.73
C LYS A 73 -1.99 3.88 -3.47
N VAL A 74 -1.14 3.53 -4.43
CA VAL A 74 -1.30 2.31 -5.22
C VAL A 74 -0.20 1.34 -4.87
N TYR A 75 -0.59 0.11 -4.53
CA TYR A 75 0.32 -0.99 -4.20
C TYR A 75 -0.05 -2.24 -4.99
N THR A 76 0.95 -3.07 -5.24
CA THR A 76 0.75 -4.47 -5.62
C THR A 76 1.01 -5.37 -4.41
N PHE A 77 0.50 -6.60 -4.46
CA PHE A 77 0.87 -7.66 -3.53
C PHE A 77 0.96 -8.98 -4.30
N ASN A 78 2.09 -9.68 -4.15
CA ASN A 78 2.25 -10.97 -4.80
C ASN A 78 1.44 -12.04 -4.07
N PHE A 79 0.60 -12.78 -4.81
CA PHE A 79 -0.30 -13.79 -4.26
C PHE A 79 0.43 -14.96 -3.58
N ASP A 80 1.63 -15.28 -4.07
CA ASP A 80 2.46 -16.36 -3.52
C ASP A 80 3.32 -15.90 -2.34
N GLU A 81 3.10 -14.65 -1.85
CA GLU A 81 3.76 -14.08 -0.67
C GLU A 81 5.30 -14.11 -0.77
N LEU A 82 5.84 -13.76 -1.95
CA LEU A 82 7.27 -13.81 -2.21
C LEU A 82 8.05 -12.80 -1.38
N GLU A 83 9.18 -13.25 -0.84
CA GLU A 83 10.18 -12.39 -0.23
C GLU A 83 10.83 -11.46 -1.26
N ILE A 84 11.44 -10.36 -0.80
CA ILE A 84 12.00 -9.31 -1.67
C ILE A 84 12.99 -9.86 -2.71
N ASP A 85 13.85 -10.80 -2.32
CA ASP A 85 14.88 -11.33 -3.21
C ASP A 85 14.29 -12.14 -4.39
N ASP A 86 13.18 -12.83 -4.17
CA ASP A 86 12.44 -13.57 -5.20
C ASP A 86 11.50 -12.65 -5.98
N LEU A 87 10.90 -11.67 -5.34
CA LEU A 87 10.00 -10.69 -5.94
C LEU A 87 10.73 -9.77 -6.93
N LYS A 88 11.92 -9.33 -6.61
CA LYS A 88 12.72 -8.35 -7.36
C LYS A 88 12.95 -8.74 -8.84
N PRO A 89 13.47 -9.95 -9.17
CA PRO A 89 13.67 -10.35 -10.57
C PRO A 89 12.34 -10.44 -11.34
N ILE A 90 11.27 -10.88 -10.69
CA ILE A 90 9.95 -11.04 -11.29
C ILE A 90 9.31 -9.67 -11.57
N ALA A 91 9.35 -8.75 -10.61
CA ALA A 91 8.87 -7.38 -10.78
C ALA A 91 9.60 -6.66 -11.92
N LYS A 92 10.92 -6.85 -12.03
CA LYS A 92 11.72 -6.34 -13.15
C LYS A 92 11.31 -6.94 -14.48
N LYS A 93 11.12 -8.28 -14.54
CA LYS A 93 10.72 -9.01 -15.74
C LYS A 93 9.41 -8.49 -16.33
N PHE A 94 8.43 -8.19 -15.48
CA PHE A 94 7.11 -7.73 -15.89
C PHE A 94 6.95 -6.20 -15.85
N ASN A 95 8.03 -5.46 -15.60
CA ASN A 95 8.04 -3.99 -15.56
C ASN A 95 7.00 -3.41 -14.58
N ILE A 96 6.92 -3.99 -13.38
CA ILE A 96 6.06 -3.50 -12.31
C ILE A 96 6.72 -2.26 -11.71
N LYS A 97 6.11 -1.09 -11.92
CA LYS A 97 6.59 0.21 -11.41
C LYS A 97 5.92 0.62 -10.11
N VAL A 98 4.74 0.08 -9.87
CA VAL A 98 3.98 0.30 -8.64
C VAL A 98 4.71 -0.38 -7.47
N PRO A 99 4.85 0.29 -6.30
CA PRO A 99 5.40 -0.33 -5.10
C PRO A 99 4.64 -1.60 -4.72
N SER A 100 5.35 -2.61 -4.21
CA SER A 100 4.74 -3.86 -3.77
C SER A 100 4.82 -3.97 -2.25
N LEU A 101 3.68 -4.24 -1.62
CA LEU A 101 3.67 -4.61 -0.20
C LEU A 101 4.37 -5.96 -0.05
N VAL A 102 5.20 -6.09 0.98
CA VAL A 102 5.76 -7.34 1.49
C VAL A 102 4.97 -7.77 2.73
N THR A 103 4.67 -6.81 3.60
CA THR A 103 3.71 -7.04 4.69
C THR A 103 2.34 -7.41 4.12
N HIS A 104 1.78 -8.52 4.58
CA HIS A 104 0.52 -9.04 4.05
C HIS A 104 -0.65 -8.08 4.30
N PRO A 105 -1.49 -7.74 3.28
CA PRO A 105 -2.63 -6.83 3.44
C PRO A 105 -3.65 -7.28 4.49
N ARG A 106 -3.72 -8.59 4.80
CA ARG A 106 -4.54 -9.14 5.89
C ARG A 106 -4.13 -8.56 7.25
N ASP A 107 -2.83 -8.41 7.47
CA ASP A 107 -2.29 -7.94 8.76
C ASP A 107 -2.46 -6.42 8.93
N ILE A 108 -2.67 -5.71 7.82
CA ILE A 108 -2.84 -4.26 7.80
C ILE A 108 -4.33 -3.87 7.84
N TRP A 109 -5.16 -4.49 7.00
CA TRP A 109 -6.58 -4.12 6.78
C TRP A 109 -7.56 -5.27 6.97
N GLY A 110 -7.12 -6.45 7.43
CA GLY A 110 -7.99 -7.60 7.57
C GLY A 110 -8.51 -8.17 6.24
N ILE A 111 -7.86 -7.86 5.12
CA ILE A 111 -8.27 -8.34 3.79
C ILE A 111 -8.01 -9.85 3.72
N ALA A 112 -9.07 -10.64 3.57
CA ALA A 112 -8.91 -12.06 3.31
C ALA A 112 -8.19 -12.29 1.98
N THR A 113 -7.36 -13.33 1.90
CA THR A 113 -6.73 -13.75 0.64
C THR A 113 -7.81 -13.96 -0.42
N PRO A 114 -7.73 -13.31 -1.59
CA PRO A 114 -8.75 -13.45 -2.61
C PRO A 114 -8.82 -14.88 -3.15
N PRO A 115 -9.99 -15.36 -3.59
CA PRO A 115 -10.15 -16.73 -4.11
C PRO A 115 -9.45 -16.94 -5.45
N ALA A 116 -9.11 -15.86 -6.15
CA ALA A 116 -8.44 -15.88 -7.46
C ALA A 116 -7.75 -14.55 -7.72
N VAL A 117 -6.79 -14.54 -8.65
CA VAL A 117 -6.11 -13.36 -9.16
C VAL A 117 -6.38 -13.18 -10.67
N PRO A 118 -6.40 -11.93 -11.19
CA PRO A 118 -6.14 -10.68 -10.46
C PRO A 118 -7.31 -10.29 -9.56
N ALA A 119 -6.97 -9.67 -8.43
CA ALA A 119 -7.96 -9.08 -7.53
C ALA A 119 -7.52 -7.69 -7.11
N THR A 120 -8.43 -6.72 -7.21
CA THR A 120 -8.16 -5.32 -6.84
C THR A 120 -9.10 -4.87 -5.74
N TYR A 121 -8.53 -4.29 -4.68
CA TYR A 121 -9.27 -3.71 -3.57
C TYR A 121 -9.04 -2.21 -3.53
N PHE A 122 -10.13 -1.44 -3.40
CA PHE A 122 -10.07 -0.04 -3.00
C PHE A 122 -10.39 0.07 -1.51
N ILE A 123 -9.54 0.77 -0.78
CA ILE A 123 -9.68 1.03 0.65
C ILE A 123 -9.91 2.53 0.80
N ASN A 124 -10.95 2.89 1.56
CA ASN A 124 -11.32 4.27 1.81
C ASN A 124 -10.39 4.94 2.85
N PRO A 125 -10.46 6.27 3.04
CA PRO A 125 -9.65 6.98 4.02
C PRO A 125 -9.82 6.53 5.48
N ASN A 126 -10.90 5.80 5.80
CA ASN A 126 -11.12 5.21 7.13
C ASN A 126 -10.46 3.83 7.30
N GLY A 127 -9.79 3.29 6.27
CA GLY A 127 -9.17 1.97 6.29
C GLY A 127 -10.12 0.82 6.00
N GLU A 128 -11.32 1.09 5.46
CA GLU A 128 -12.33 0.09 5.15
C GLU A 128 -12.32 -0.27 3.67
N ILE A 129 -12.62 -1.53 3.34
CA ILE A 129 -12.77 -1.98 1.95
C ILE A 129 -14.01 -1.33 1.34
N ALA A 130 -13.82 -0.43 0.38
CA ALA A 130 -14.90 0.22 -0.35
C ALA A 130 -15.42 -0.64 -1.50
N VAL A 131 -14.53 -1.32 -2.24
CA VAL A 131 -14.90 -2.24 -3.32
C VAL A 131 -13.83 -3.31 -3.54
N SER A 132 -14.26 -4.50 -3.93
CA SER A 132 -13.42 -5.63 -4.32
C SER A 132 -13.77 -6.07 -5.74
N LEU A 133 -12.75 -6.20 -6.60
CA LEU A 133 -12.89 -6.55 -8.01
C LEU A 133 -12.08 -7.82 -8.29
N PHE A 134 -12.73 -8.89 -8.74
CA PHE A 134 -12.10 -10.20 -9.00
C PHE A 134 -12.00 -10.48 -10.50
N ARG A 135 -11.46 -9.51 -11.24
CA ARG A 135 -11.26 -9.58 -12.69
C ARG A 135 -10.21 -8.56 -13.12
N PRO A 136 -9.57 -8.74 -14.29
CA PRO A 136 -8.64 -7.74 -14.81
C PRO A 136 -9.30 -6.38 -15.00
N GLN A 137 -8.55 -5.33 -14.70
CA GLN A 137 -8.98 -3.94 -14.83
C GLN A 137 -8.18 -3.25 -15.92
N THR A 138 -8.77 -2.26 -16.56
CA THR A 138 -8.07 -1.28 -17.38
C THR A 138 -7.88 0.01 -16.60
N LYS A 139 -6.95 0.85 -17.01
CA LYS A 139 -6.76 2.18 -16.46
C LYS A 139 -8.07 2.98 -16.40
N ASP A 140 -8.84 2.93 -17.50
CA ASP A 140 -10.12 3.64 -17.59
C ASP A 140 -11.16 3.11 -16.60
N SER A 141 -11.23 1.78 -16.41
CA SER A 141 -12.12 1.18 -15.41
C SER A 141 -11.73 1.58 -13.99
N LEU A 142 -10.43 1.57 -13.67
CA LEU A 142 -9.92 2.00 -12.37
C LEU A 142 -10.21 3.49 -12.13
N ASN A 143 -9.99 4.35 -13.13
CA ASN A 143 -10.31 5.79 -13.04
C ASN A 143 -11.80 6.02 -12.77
N LYS A 144 -12.67 5.35 -13.53
CA LYS A 144 -14.13 5.47 -13.35
C LYS A 144 -14.55 5.10 -11.92
N ILE A 145 -14.11 3.94 -11.44
CA ILE A 145 -14.42 3.45 -10.10
C ILE A 145 -13.90 4.43 -9.04
N TYR A 146 -12.65 4.89 -9.17
CA TYR A 146 -12.05 5.80 -8.21
C TYR A 146 -12.78 7.14 -8.13
N ILE A 147 -13.25 7.69 -9.28
CA ILE A 147 -14.05 8.92 -9.32
C ILE A 147 -15.40 8.71 -8.63
N GLU A 148 -16.07 7.58 -8.92
CA GLU A 148 -17.37 7.25 -8.30
C GLU A 148 -17.22 7.12 -6.77
N LEU A 149 -16.21 6.41 -6.30
CA LEU A 149 -15.95 6.23 -4.87
C LEU A 149 -15.66 7.55 -4.14
N LYS A 150 -14.89 8.46 -4.74
CA LYS A 150 -14.62 9.78 -4.14
C LYS A 150 -15.85 10.66 -4.02
N ASN A 151 -16.80 10.51 -4.92
CA ASN A 151 -18.03 11.31 -4.91
C ASN A 151 -19.10 10.77 -3.93
N THR A 152 -18.87 9.59 -3.35
CA THR A 152 -19.81 8.93 -2.43
C THR A 152 -19.48 9.22 -0.95
N ILE A 153 -18.30 9.76 -0.67
CA ILE A 153 -17.83 10.17 0.66
C ILE A 153 -17.81 11.70 0.73
#